data_de752525281ea7f7b46c890f20e39d94
#
_entry.id   de752525281ea7f7b46c890f20e39d94
#
_cell.length_a   1.000
_cell.length_b   1.000
_cell.length_c   1.000
_cell.angle_alpha   90.00
_cell.angle_beta   90.00
_cell.angle_gamma   90.00
#
_symmetry.space_group_name_H-M   'P 1'
#
loop_
_entity.id
_entity.type
_entity.pdbx_description
1 polymer ?
#
loop_
_entity_poly.entity_id
_entity_poly.type
_entity_poly.pdbx_seq_one_letter_code
_entity_poly.pdbx_strand_id
1 'polypeptide(L)'
;VKKIIILSIYFSLLLIAYDGKKDTVTDNKQAATDSLRFKNGYADVNGIKMYYEIYGEGFPLVLIHGGGSTIQSSFGRIIPYLAKHRQLIAVELQAHGRTADRNADLSFEQDAADVVILLNNLNISKADIFGFSNGGQTAIEIGIHYPDIVNKLIIASAFHKRNAISPEFWEGFNHVLLKDMPQVLQKAQLDVNGNDTVALQNSFNKDVKRMKAFKGWTDEQLKSIKAPALIISADKDASSPESTVEMYRLIPHSRLAFFPGIHGAYIIAEESISSEDDKSTRPLATEVIERFLDEPYP
;
A
#
# COMPACT_ATOMS: atom_id res chain seq x y z
N VAL A 1 2.04 31.98 -20.30
CA VAL A 1 1.48 30.65 -20.59
C VAL A 1 2.41 29.61 -19.98
N LYS A 2 2.36 29.41 -18.66
CA LYS A 2 3.01 28.29 -17.97
C LYS A 2 1.95 27.23 -17.74
N LYS A 3 1.88 26.21 -18.59
CA LYS A 3 1.03 25.03 -18.40
C LYS A 3 1.72 24.10 -17.40
N ILE A 4 1.17 24.04 -16.23
CA ILE A 4 0.82 22.94 -15.35
C ILE A 4 1.59 21.63 -15.63
N ILE A 5 2.69 21.46 -14.89
CA ILE A 5 3.44 20.20 -14.73
C ILE A 5 3.41 19.87 -13.24
N ILE A 6 2.27 19.50 -12.69
CA ILE A 6 2.17 19.24 -11.23
C ILE A 6 1.30 18.00 -10.92
N LEU A 7 0.69 17.38 -11.92
CA LEU A 7 -0.12 16.18 -11.67
C LEU A 7 0.70 14.88 -11.71
N SER A 8 2.00 15.01 -11.78
CA SER A 8 2.96 13.96 -12.08
C SER A 8 3.43 13.12 -10.90
N ILE A 9 3.23 13.58 -9.67
CA ILE A 9 3.81 12.90 -8.48
C ILE A 9 2.93 11.77 -7.96
N TYR A 10 1.64 11.81 -8.26
CA TYR A 10 0.76 10.66 -8.00
C TYR A 10 0.56 9.79 -9.24
N PHE A 11 0.87 10.32 -10.45
CA PHE A 11 0.44 9.74 -11.70
C PHE A 11 1.39 9.91 -12.86
N SER A 12 2.65 10.23 -12.73
CA SER A 12 3.48 10.28 -13.93
C SER A 12 4.89 9.80 -13.76
N LEU A 13 5.14 8.77 -14.52
CA LEU A 13 6.42 8.56 -15.19
C LEU A 13 6.28 9.02 -16.63
N LEU A 14 7.15 9.93 -17.01
CA LEU A 14 7.31 10.39 -18.39
C LEU A 14 7.56 9.23 -19.35
N LEU A 15 6.69 9.07 -20.33
CA LEU A 15 6.98 8.36 -21.56
C LEU A 15 7.97 9.19 -22.40
N ILE A 16 9.23 8.81 -22.41
CA ILE A 16 10.15 9.15 -23.50
C ILE A 16 10.05 8.02 -24.50
N ALA A 17 9.37 8.28 -25.61
CA ALA A 17 9.36 7.37 -26.75
C ALA A 17 10.77 7.32 -27.36
N TYR A 18 11.39 6.16 -27.33
CA TYR A 18 12.54 5.82 -28.14
C TYR A 18 12.13 4.76 -29.18
N ASP A 19 12.21 5.14 -30.43
CA ASP A 19 11.95 4.27 -31.57
C ASP A 19 13.19 3.39 -31.83
N GLY A 20 13.08 2.10 -31.62
CA GLY A 20 14.19 1.15 -31.78
C GLY A 20 13.71 -0.21 -32.30
N LYS A 21 14.21 -0.57 -33.45
CA LYS A 21 13.97 -1.73 -34.32
C LYS A 21 13.78 -3.07 -33.59
N LYS A 22 12.81 -3.83 -34.11
CA LYS A 22 12.58 -5.26 -33.81
C LYS A 22 13.79 -6.08 -34.29
N ASP A 23 14.35 -6.86 -33.36
CA ASP A 23 15.04 -8.10 -33.68
C ASP A 23 14.32 -9.24 -32.93
N THR A 24 13.78 -10.16 -33.72
CA THR A 24 13.10 -11.37 -33.25
C THR A 24 14.15 -12.38 -32.78
N VAL A 25 14.20 -12.65 -31.49
CA VAL A 25 14.83 -13.86 -30.96
C VAL A 25 13.76 -14.61 -30.16
N THR A 26 13.30 -15.71 -30.76
CA THR A 26 12.50 -16.74 -30.09
C THR A 26 13.41 -17.54 -29.19
N ASP A 27 13.30 -17.39 -27.88
CA ASP A 27 13.80 -18.36 -26.94
C ASP A 27 12.73 -18.73 -25.93
N ASN A 28 12.14 -19.91 -26.18
CA ASN A 28 11.23 -20.61 -25.27
C ASN A 28 12.02 -21.07 -24.03
N LYS A 29 12.03 -20.29 -22.98
CA LYS A 29 12.22 -20.79 -21.62
C LYS A 29 11.02 -20.35 -20.79
N GLN A 30 10.01 -21.21 -20.81
CA GLN A 30 8.92 -21.22 -19.86
C GLN A 30 9.53 -21.52 -18.48
N ALA A 31 10.01 -20.47 -17.79
CA ALA A 31 10.30 -20.55 -16.37
C ALA A 31 8.97 -20.89 -15.71
N ALA A 32 8.84 -22.09 -15.20
CA ALA A 32 7.76 -22.48 -14.31
C ALA A 32 7.76 -21.49 -13.14
N THR A 33 6.90 -20.48 -13.21
CA THR A 33 6.47 -19.76 -12.03
C THR A 33 5.72 -20.78 -11.20
N ASP A 34 6.37 -21.35 -10.20
CA ASP A 34 5.69 -21.99 -9.08
C ASP A 34 4.74 -20.91 -8.54
N SER A 35 3.47 -20.98 -8.95
CA SER A 35 2.47 -20.04 -8.48
C SER A 35 2.35 -20.28 -6.97
N LEU A 36 2.79 -19.32 -6.19
CA LEU A 36 2.73 -19.38 -4.74
C LEU A 36 1.30 -19.75 -4.33
N ARG A 37 1.12 -20.93 -3.73
CA ARG A 37 -0.20 -21.40 -3.31
C ARG A 37 -0.73 -20.46 -2.22
N PHE A 38 -1.97 -20.02 -2.35
CA PHE A 38 -2.65 -19.23 -1.34
C PHE A 38 -4.08 -19.72 -1.13
N LYS A 39 -4.63 -19.42 0.04
CA LYS A 39 -6.05 -19.54 0.34
C LYS A 39 -6.67 -18.17 0.21
N ASN A 40 -7.89 -18.09 -0.26
CA ASN A 40 -8.63 -16.82 -0.29
C ASN A 40 -10.04 -17.00 0.26
N GLY A 41 -10.67 -15.91 0.57
CA GLY A 41 -12.04 -15.91 1.07
C GLY A 41 -12.61 -14.50 1.20
N TYR A 42 -13.82 -14.48 1.71
CA TYR A 42 -14.52 -13.25 2.08
C TYR A 42 -14.92 -13.34 3.56
N ALA A 43 -14.73 -12.24 4.29
CA ALA A 43 -15.20 -12.10 5.65
C ALA A 43 -16.26 -11.00 5.73
N ASP A 44 -17.27 -11.21 6.57
CA ASP A 44 -18.25 -10.16 6.89
C ASP A 44 -17.61 -9.16 7.85
N VAL A 45 -17.41 -7.92 7.41
CA VAL A 45 -16.82 -6.84 8.20
C VAL A 45 -17.69 -5.59 8.09
N ASN A 46 -18.26 -5.11 9.17
CA ASN A 46 -19.05 -3.87 9.21
C ASN A 46 -20.03 -3.69 8.03
N GLY A 47 -20.75 -4.75 7.67
CA GLY A 47 -21.80 -4.74 6.63
C GLY A 47 -21.30 -4.89 5.20
N ILE A 48 -20.03 -5.22 4.96
CA ILE A 48 -19.50 -5.60 3.65
C ILE A 48 -18.79 -6.94 3.71
N LYS A 49 -18.60 -7.55 2.53
CA LYS A 49 -17.74 -8.72 2.35
C LYS A 49 -16.36 -8.26 1.91
N MET A 50 -15.40 -8.34 2.83
CA MET A 50 -13.98 -8.02 2.57
C MET A 50 -13.27 -9.24 2.02
N TYR A 51 -12.62 -9.08 0.87
CA TYR A 51 -11.78 -10.11 0.28
C TYR A 51 -10.41 -10.14 0.93
N TYR A 52 -9.87 -11.35 1.13
CA TYR A 52 -8.52 -11.55 1.63
C TYR A 52 -7.84 -12.77 1.00
N GLU A 53 -6.52 -12.77 1.04
CA GLU A 53 -5.66 -13.88 0.62
C GLU A 53 -4.70 -14.23 1.76
N ILE A 54 -4.46 -15.55 1.96
CA ILE A 54 -3.52 -16.04 2.97
C ILE A 54 -2.41 -16.83 2.28
N TYR A 55 -1.17 -16.40 2.47
CA TYR A 55 0.03 -17.02 1.92
C TYR A 55 0.96 -17.48 3.04
N GLY A 56 1.70 -18.56 2.81
CA GLY A 56 2.71 -19.04 3.74
C GLY A 56 2.15 -19.46 5.10
N GLU A 57 3.07 -19.67 6.04
CA GLU A 57 2.78 -20.09 7.42
C GLU A 57 3.70 -19.33 8.38
N GLY A 58 3.36 -19.31 9.67
CA GLY A 58 4.14 -18.64 10.71
C GLY A 58 3.38 -17.54 11.42
N PHE A 59 4.11 -16.57 11.99
CA PHE A 59 3.49 -15.45 12.68
C PHE A 59 2.76 -14.53 11.68
N PRO A 60 1.52 -14.10 12.00
CA PRO A 60 0.71 -13.32 11.06
C PRO A 60 1.31 -11.96 10.70
N LEU A 61 1.35 -11.63 9.41
CA LEU A 61 1.68 -10.32 8.86
C LEU A 61 0.55 -9.87 7.94
N VAL A 62 -0.15 -8.82 8.33
CA VAL A 62 -1.23 -8.22 7.54
C VAL A 62 -0.64 -7.27 6.49
N LEU A 63 -1.07 -7.38 5.24
CA LEU A 63 -0.67 -6.50 4.14
C LEU A 63 -1.85 -5.63 3.72
N ILE A 64 -1.72 -4.30 3.84
CA ILE A 64 -2.76 -3.30 3.52
C ILE A 64 -2.29 -2.44 2.36
N HIS A 65 -2.94 -2.56 1.21
CA HIS A 65 -2.56 -1.92 -0.05
C HIS A 65 -2.79 -0.40 -0.07
N GLY A 66 -2.20 0.27 -1.06
CA GLY A 66 -2.37 1.70 -1.32
C GLY A 66 -3.72 2.07 -1.94
N GLY A 67 -4.00 3.37 -2.04
CA GLY A 67 -5.19 3.88 -2.71
C GLY A 67 -5.22 3.51 -4.19
N GLY A 68 -6.41 3.20 -4.73
CA GLY A 68 -6.56 2.76 -6.11
C GLY A 68 -5.92 1.42 -6.46
N SER A 69 -5.34 0.71 -5.48
CA SER A 69 -4.55 -0.51 -5.67
C SER A 69 -5.36 -1.78 -5.33
N THR A 70 -4.75 -2.92 -5.62
CA THR A 70 -5.18 -4.26 -5.19
C THR A 70 -4.04 -4.91 -4.39
N ILE A 71 -4.28 -6.09 -3.83
CA ILE A 71 -3.23 -6.90 -3.19
C ILE A 71 -2.04 -7.06 -4.14
N GLN A 72 -2.31 -7.47 -5.37
CA GLN A 72 -1.26 -7.79 -6.33
C GLN A 72 -0.50 -6.56 -6.83
N SER A 73 -1.18 -5.45 -7.07
CA SER A 73 -0.51 -4.23 -7.57
C SER A 73 0.40 -3.59 -6.51
N SER A 74 0.07 -3.69 -5.22
CA SER A 74 0.94 -3.17 -4.15
C SER A 74 2.01 -4.17 -3.71
N PHE A 75 1.66 -5.47 -3.57
CA PHE A 75 2.51 -6.44 -2.87
C PHE A 75 2.90 -7.67 -3.68
N GLY A 76 2.40 -7.82 -4.91
CA GLY A 76 2.63 -9.02 -5.70
C GLY A 76 4.11 -9.41 -5.84
N ARG A 77 5.01 -8.44 -5.84
CA ARG A 77 6.47 -8.65 -5.95
C ARG A 77 7.14 -9.01 -4.63
N ILE A 78 6.59 -8.58 -3.48
CA ILE A 78 7.20 -8.84 -2.17
C ILE A 78 6.61 -10.07 -1.48
N ILE A 79 5.36 -10.43 -1.76
CA ILE A 79 4.68 -11.62 -1.22
C ILE A 79 5.52 -12.89 -1.32
N PRO A 80 6.14 -13.26 -2.47
CA PRO A 80 6.90 -14.50 -2.60
C PRO A 80 8.12 -14.60 -1.66
N TYR A 81 8.62 -13.47 -1.18
CA TYR A 81 9.73 -13.44 -0.25
C TYR A 81 9.23 -13.55 1.19
N LEU A 82 8.30 -12.70 1.60
CA LEU A 82 7.79 -12.66 2.97
C LEU A 82 7.02 -13.93 3.37
N ALA A 83 6.30 -14.54 2.42
CA ALA A 83 5.53 -15.77 2.64
C ALA A 83 6.41 -17.01 2.98
N LYS A 84 7.72 -16.92 2.82
CA LYS A 84 8.65 -18.02 3.20
C LYS A 84 8.75 -18.18 4.72
N HIS A 85 8.54 -17.09 5.46
CA HIS A 85 8.78 -17.03 6.91
C HIS A 85 7.59 -16.51 7.71
N ARG A 86 6.51 -16.08 7.04
CA ARG A 86 5.33 -15.45 7.64
C ARG A 86 4.04 -15.98 7.04
N GLN A 87 2.99 -16.03 7.86
CA GLN A 87 1.63 -16.14 7.34
C GLN A 87 1.18 -14.73 6.92
N LEU A 88 1.12 -14.48 5.63
CA LEU A 88 0.64 -13.19 5.12
C LEU A 88 -0.88 -13.21 5.02
N ILE A 89 -1.53 -12.18 5.55
CA ILE A 89 -2.96 -11.92 5.40
C ILE A 89 -3.07 -10.63 4.59
N ALA A 90 -3.19 -10.77 3.27
CA ALA A 90 -3.34 -9.65 2.36
C ALA A 90 -4.82 -9.32 2.19
N VAL A 91 -5.20 -8.05 2.32
CA VAL A 91 -6.60 -7.61 2.30
C VAL A 91 -6.86 -6.65 1.14
N GLU A 92 -8.06 -6.67 0.58
CA GLU A 92 -8.57 -5.61 -0.29
C GLU A 92 -9.56 -4.75 0.51
N LEU A 93 -9.28 -3.44 0.59
CA LEU A 93 -10.07 -2.51 1.37
C LEU A 93 -11.43 -2.22 0.70
N GLN A 94 -12.35 -1.59 1.43
CA GLN A 94 -13.68 -1.20 0.91
C GLN A 94 -13.59 -0.59 -0.49
N ALA A 95 -14.45 -1.01 -1.40
CA ALA A 95 -14.56 -0.54 -2.80
C ALA A 95 -13.32 -0.79 -3.67
N HIS A 96 -12.34 -1.57 -3.22
CA HIS A 96 -11.16 -1.93 -4.00
C HIS A 96 -11.17 -3.40 -4.40
N GLY A 97 -10.68 -3.69 -5.59
CA GLY A 97 -10.52 -5.03 -6.11
C GLY A 97 -11.83 -5.84 -6.05
N ARG A 98 -11.82 -6.92 -5.25
CA ARG A 98 -12.96 -7.84 -5.06
C ARG A 98 -13.82 -7.50 -3.85
N THR A 99 -13.38 -6.54 -3.02
CA THR A 99 -14.11 -6.17 -1.82
C THR A 99 -15.32 -5.30 -2.16
N ALA A 100 -16.46 -5.67 -1.56
CA ALA A 100 -17.70 -4.92 -1.72
C ALA A 100 -17.58 -3.48 -1.23
N ASP A 101 -18.43 -2.62 -1.75
CA ASP A 101 -18.60 -1.26 -1.27
C ASP A 101 -19.81 -1.16 -0.33
N ARG A 102 -19.76 -0.20 0.59
CA ARG A 102 -20.90 0.22 1.43
C ARG A 102 -21.36 1.62 1.01
N ASN A 103 -22.60 1.96 1.31
CA ASN A 103 -23.12 3.30 1.05
C ASN A 103 -22.60 4.31 2.11
N ALA A 104 -21.26 4.45 2.15
CA ALA A 104 -20.53 5.38 3.01
C ALA A 104 -19.22 5.78 2.35
N ASP A 105 -18.68 6.94 2.73
CA ASP A 105 -17.37 7.38 2.29
C ASP A 105 -16.26 6.48 2.85
N LEU A 106 -15.09 6.48 2.20
CA LEU A 106 -13.90 5.85 2.75
C LEU A 106 -13.32 6.72 3.87
N SER A 107 -12.83 6.06 4.92
CA SER A 107 -11.98 6.68 5.93
C SER A 107 -10.93 5.69 6.43
N PHE A 108 -9.81 6.19 6.93
CA PHE A 108 -8.75 5.35 7.48
C PHE A 108 -9.19 4.65 8.77
N GLU A 109 -10.05 5.31 9.55
CA GLU A 109 -10.65 4.76 10.75
C GLU A 109 -11.55 3.56 10.44
N GLN A 110 -12.37 3.66 9.38
CA GLN A 110 -13.23 2.56 8.96
C GLN A 110 -12.42 1.40 8.38
N ASP A 111 -11.40 1.70 7.55
CA ASP A 111 -10.49 0.68 7.02
C ASP A 111 -9.79 -0.07 8.16
N ALA A 112 -9.32 0.65 9.18
CA ALA A 112 -8.70 0.06 10.37
C ALA A 112 -9.67 -0.87 11.13
N ALA A 113 -10.91 -0.40 11.37
CA ALA A 113 -11.94 -1.20 12.02
C ALA A 113 -12.28 -2.47 11.22
N ASP A 114 -12.38 -2.37 9.90
CA ASP A 114 -12.67 -3.51 9.01
C ASP A 114 -11.55 -4.55 9.05
N VAL A 115 -10.29 -4.12 9.00
CA VAL A 115 -9.12 -5.03 9.11
C VAL A 115 -9.10 -5.73 10.46
N VAL A 116 -9.37 -5.03 11.55
CA VAL A 116 -9.41 -5.63 12.91
C VAL A 116 -10.53 -6.66 13.03
N ILE A 117 -11.71 -6.39 12.48
CA ILE A 117 -12.81 -7.37 12.46
C ILE A 117 -12.46 -8.59 11.61
N LEU A 118 -11.80 -8.39 10.46
CA LEU A 118 -11.30 -9.52 9.66
C LEU A 118 -10.36 -10.41 10.51
N LEU A 119 -9.39 -9.82 11.21
CA LEU A 119 -8.47 -10.58 12.06
C LEU A 119 -9.19 -11.36 13.16
N ASN A 120 -10.19 -10.75 13.79
CA ASN A 120 -11.02 -11.42 14.78
C ASN A 120 -11.80 -12.60 14.16
N ASN A 121 -12.37 -12.44 12.97
CA ASN A 121 -13.06 -13.51 12.24
C ASN A 121 -12.12 -14.66 11.85
N LEU A 122 -10.83 -14.37 11.65
CA LEU A 122 -9.79 -15.36 11.41
C LEU A 122 -9.16 -15.94 12.69
N ASN A 123 -9.67 -15.58 13.88
CA ASN A 123 -9.15 -15.94 15.20
C ASN A 123 -7.67 -15.52 15.41
N ILE A 124 -7.28 -14.37 14.85
CA ILE A 124 -5.96 -13.79 15.00
C ILE A 124 -6.04 -12.68 16.05
N SER A 125 -5.48 -12.95 17.23
CA SER A 125 -5.48 -12.00 18.34
C SER A 125 -4.29 -11.04 18.31
N LYS A 126 -3.23 -11.34 17.57
CA LYS A 126 -2.05 -10.50 17.44
C LYS A 126 -1.36 -10.71 16.09
N ALA A 127 -0.97 -9.64 15.42
CA ALA A 127 -0.32 -9.66 14.12
C ALA A 127 0.70 -8.51 13.96
N ASP A 128 1.65 -8.70 13.07
CA ASP A 128 2.40 -7.60 12.48
C ASP A 128 1.53 -6.94 11.41
N ILE A 129 1.60 -5.62 11.30
CA ILE A 129 0.79 -4.84 10.34
C ILE A 129 1.73 -4.12 9.38
N PHE A 130 1.57 -4.36 8.09
CA PHE A 130 2.31 -3.67 7.04
C PHE A 130 1.34 -2.92 6.12
N GLY A 131 1.34 -1.61 6.22
CA GLY A 131 0.57 -0.73 5.35
C GLY A 131 1.47 0.02 4.37
N PHE A 132 1.05 0.07 3.10
CA PHE A 132 1.70 0.85 2.04
C PHE A 132 0.82 2.01 1.59
N SER A 133 1.37 3.21 1.45
CA SER A 133 0.65 4.41 0.99
C SER A 133 -0.61 4.66 1.85
N ASN A 134 -1.81 4.74 1.28
CA ASN A 134 -3.07 4.82 2.04
C ASN A 134 -3.23 3.67 3.06
N GLY A 135 -2.73 2.47 2.74
CA GLY A 135 -2.66 1.37 3.70
C GLY A 135 -1.72 1.66 4.87
N GLY A 136 -0.66 2.45 4.65
CA GLY A 136 0.22 2.92 5.73
C GLY A 136 -0.49 3.90 6.67
N GLN A 137 -1.38 4.72 6.15
CA GLN A 137 -2.26 5.59 6.95
C GLN A 137 -3.28 4.77 7.74
N THR A 138 -3.85 3.72 7.13
CA THR A 138 -4.69 2.74 7.84
C THR A 138 -3.89 2.02 8.95
N ALA A 139 -2.63 1.68 8.69
CA ALA A 139 -1.76 1.08 9.71
C ALA A 139 -1.49 2.03 10.90
N ILE A 140 -1.34 3.34 10.65
CA ILE A 140 -1.27 4.35 11.72
C ILE A 140 -2.54 4.33 12.58
N GLU A 141 -3.73 4.32 11.97
CA GLU A 141 -5.01 4.21 12.69
C GLU A 141 -5.09 2.93 13.54
N ILE A 142 -4.67 1.79 12.99
CA ILE A 142 -4.62 0.53 13.75
C ILE A 142 -3.67 0.67 14.94
N GLY A 143 -2.48 1.25 14.74
CA GLY A 143 -1.50 1.44 15.81
C GLY A 143 -1.99 2.34 16.96
N ILE A 144 -2.79 3.36 16.64
CA ILE A 144 -3.37 4.30 17.62
C ILE A 144 -4.55 3.68 18.35
N HIS A 145 -5.52 3.11 17.62
CA HIS A 145 -6.82 2.75 18.17
C HIS A 145 -6.96 1.27 18.55
N TYR A 146 -6.09 0.40 18.04
CA TYR A 146 -6.13 -1.05 18.28
C TYR A 146 -4.77 -1.62 18.73
N PRO A 147 -4.08 -0.99 19.72
CA PRO A 147 -2.71 -1.37 20.08
C PRO A 147 -2.55 -2.82 20.55
N ASP A 148 -3.60 -3.43 21.07
CA ASP A 148 -3.54 -4.79 21.61
C ASP A 148 -3.37 -5.86 20.52
N ILE A 149 -3.87 -5.60 19.30
CA ILE A 149 -3.75 -6.54 18.17
C ILE A 149 -2.41 -6.38 17.45
N VAL A 150 -1.70 -5.26 17.62
CA VAL A 150 -0.46 -4.96 16.92
C VAL A 150 0.74 -5.54 17.66
N ASN A 151 1.52 -6.41 17.00
CA ASN A 151 2.82 -6.84 17.47
C ASN A 151 3.90 -5.85 17.01
N LYS A 152 4.02 -5.65 15.70
CA LYS A 152 4.91 -4.66 15.08
C LYS A 152 4.18 -3.93 13.95
N LEU A 153 4.63 -2.73 13.63
CA LEU A 153 4.00 -1.85 12.65
C LEU A 153 5.01 -1.48 11.56
N ILE A 154 4.64 -1.64 10.30
CA ILE A 154 5.40 -1.16 9.15
C ILE A 154 4.55 -0.11 8.43
N ILE A 155 5.05 1.12 8.43
CA ILE A 155 4.42 2.28 7.80
C ILE A 155 5.27 2.66 6.59
N ALA A 156 4.80 2.32 5.40
CA ALA A 156 5.57 2.47 4.17
C ALA A 156 4.96 3.53 3.26
N SER A 157 5.77 4.51 2.83
CA SER A 157 5.38 5.60 1.92
C SER A 157 4.10 6.32 2.35
N ALA A 158 3.91 6.52 3.66
CA ALA A 158 2.77 7.21 4.23
C ALA A 158 3.18 8.55 4.84
N PHE A 159 2.22 9.41 5.05
CA PHE A 159 2.41 10.70 5.69
C PHE A 159 1.36 10.90 6.79
N HIS A 160 1.75 11.62 7.84
CA HIS A 160 0.93 11.78 9.04
C HIS A 160 0.17 13.11 9.10
N LYS A 161 0.46 14.07 8.21
CA LYS A 161 -0.18 15.39 8.19
C LYS A 161 -0.15 16.02 6.79
N ARG A 162 -1.04 16.98 6.55
CA ARG A 162 -1.18 17.60 5.21
C ARG A 162 0.08 18.31 4.74
N ASN A 163 0.79 19.00 5.61
CA ASN A 163 2.01 19.73 5.25
C ASN A 163 3.25 18.86 5.06
N ALA A 164 3.10 17.53 5.20
CA ALA A 164 4.10 16.55 4.79
C ALA A 164 4.29 16.52 3.26
N ILE A 165 3.31 17.01 2.53
CA ILE A 165 3.25 17.01 1.07
C ILE A 165 2.98 18.44 0.61
N SER A 166 3.45 18.78 -0.60
CA SER A 166 3.32 20.13 -1.13
C SER A 166 1.86 20.59 -1.30
N PRO A 167 1.57 21.89 -1.19
CA PRO A 167 0.22 22.42 -1.44
C PRO A 167 -0.30 22.09 -2.84
N GLU A 168 0.58 22.05 -3.85
CA GLU A 168 0.25 21.75 -5.24
C GLU A 168 -0.29 20.34 -5.40
N PHE A 169 0.24 19.38 -4.63
CA PHE A 169 -0.28 18.01 -4.59
C PHE A 169 -1.76 17.99 -4.16
N TRP A 170 -2.11 18.72 -3.10
CA TRP A 170 -3.48 18.79 -2.61
C TRP A 170 -4.41 19.51 -3.59
N GLU A 171 -3.91 20.57 -4.25
CA GLU A 171 -4.67 21.23 -5.31
C GLU A 171 -4.94 20.30 -6.49
N GLY A 172 -4.01 19.40 -6.81
CA GLY A 172 -4.20 18.38 -7.83
C GLY A 172 -5.46 17.55 -7.62
N PHE A 173 -5.80 17.19 -6.38
CA PHE A 173 -7.02 16.43 -6.07
C PHE A 173 -8.32 17.18 -6.38
N ASN A 174 -8.28 18.50 -6.56
CA ASN A 174 -9.47 19.25 -6.96
C ASN A 174 -9.84 19.04 -8.44
N HIS A 175 -8.88 18.59 -9.25
CA HIS A 175 -9.02 18.50 -10.71
C HIS A 175 -8.76 17.11 -11.26
N VAL A 176 -8.31 16.15 -10.43
CA VAL A 176 -7.96 14.79 -10.87
C VAL A 176 -9.21 14.03 -11.34
N LEU A 177 -9.07 13.33 -12.45
CA LEU A 177 -10.11 12.48 -13.06
C LEU A 177 -9.59 11.04 -13.15
N LEU A 178 -10.49 10.07 -13.32
CA LEU A 178 -10.11 8.66 -13.47
C LEU A 178 -9.07 8.42 -14.57
N LYS A 179 -9.15 9.15 -15.68
CA LYS A 179 -8.14 9.06 -16.77
C LYS A 179 -6.72 9.42 -16.35
N ASP A 180 -6.57 10.16 -15.23
CA ASP A 180 -5.28 10.57 -14.69
C ASP A 180 -4.71 9.53 -13.70
N MET A 181 -5.50 8.51 -13.33
CA MET A 181 -5.04 7.35 -12.57
C MET A 181 -4.10 6.50 -13.43
N PRO A 182 -2.96 5.95 -12.90
CA PRO A 182 -2.09 5.07 -13.67
C PRO A 182 -2.88 3.94 -14.33
N GLN A 183 -2.65 3.73 -15.62
CA GLN A 183 -3.36 2.67 -16.37
C GLN A 183 -3.12 1.28 -15.76
N VAL A 184 -1.93 1.05 -15.21
CA VAL A 184 -1.58 -0.21 -14.53
C VAL A 184 -2.51 -0.46 -13.33
N LEU A 185 -2.82 0.57 -12.54
CA LEU A 185 -3.74 0.45 -11.40
C LEU A 185 -5.21 0.30 -11.86
N GLN A 186 -5.64 1.06 -12.89
CA GLN A 186 -6.96 0.87 -13.48
C GLN A 186 -7.13 -0.58 -13.96
N LYS A 187 -6.12 -1.10 -14.68
CA LYS A 187 -6.13 -2.48 -15.16
C LYS A 187 -6.15 -3.48 -14.00
N ALA A 188 -5.34 -3.29 -12.97
CA ALA A 188 -5.30 -4.18 -11.81
C ALA A 188 -6.66 -4.28 -11.11
N GLN A 189 -7.39 -3.17 -10.99
CA GLN A 189 -8.76 -3.16 -10.46
C GLN A 189 -9.73 -3.91 -11.38
N LEU A 190 -9.71 -3.62 -12.69
CA LEU A 190 -10.62 -4.23 -13.66
C LEU A 190 -10.38 -5.73 -13.83
N ASP A 191 -9.14 -6.19 -13.79
CA ASP A 191 -8.79 -7.62 -13.90
C ASP A 191 -9.42 -8.48 -12.79
N VAL A 192 -9.67 -7.90 -11.62
CA VAL A 192 -10.17 -8.65 -10.45
C VAL A 192 -11.62 -8.37 -10.08
N ASN A 193 -12.22 -7.27 -10.58
CA ASN A 193 -13.60 -6.91 -10.28
C ASN A 193 -14.60 -7.31 -11.40
N GLY A 194 -14.18 -8.12 -12.38
CA GLY A 194 -15.02 -8.54 -13.49
C GLY A 194 -15.18 -7.49 -14.59
N ASN A 195 -14.22 -6.59 -14.77
CA ASN A 195 -14.24 -5.45 -15.69
C ASN A 195 -15.35 -4.42 -15.40
N ASP A 196 -15.73 -4.28 -14.13
CA ASP A 196 -16.72 -3.31 -13.69
C ASP A 196 -16.13 -1.89 -13.65
N THR A 197 -16.33 -1.14 -14.72
CA THR A 197 -15.86 0.25 -14.84
C THR A 197 -16.64 1.22 -13.94
N VAL A 198 -17.87 0.88 -13.55
CA VAL A 198 -18.66 1.69 -12.62
C VAL A 198 -18.10 1.56 -11.21
N ALA A 199 -17.75 0.35 -10.78
CA ALA A 199 -17.08 0.10 -9.51
C ALA A 199 -15.71 0.80 -9.47
N LEU A 200 -14.92 0.74 -10.56
CA LEU A 200 -13.64 1.45 -10.67
C LEU A 200 -13.82 2.97 -10.51
N GLN A 201 -14.79 3.57 -11.22
CA GLN A 201 -15.06 5.00 -11.11
C GLN A 201 -15.49 5.39 -9.68
N ASN A 202 -16.31 4.55 -9.05
CA ASN A 202 -16.77 4.77 -7.68
C ASN A 202 -15.61 4.69 -6.67
N SER A 203 -14.77 3.67 -6.76
CA SER A 203 -13.55 3.52 -5.95
C SER A 203 -12.65 4.75 -6.07
N PHE A 204 -12.34 5.15 -7.30
CA PHE A 204 -11.54 6.35 -7.58
C PHE A 204 -12.15 7.62 -6.94
N ASN A 205 -13.45 7.86 -7.13
CA ASN A 205 -14.11 9.04 -6.56
C ASN A 205 -14.06 9.06 -5.02
N LYS A 206 -14.22 7.90 -4.39
CA LYS A 206 -14.16 7.76 -2.93
C LYS A 206 -12.74 7.97 -2.40
N ASP A 207 -11.72 7.45 -3.08
CA ASP A 207 -10.32 7.70 -2.74
C ASP A 207 -9.97 9.19 -2.83
N VAL A 208 -10.37 9.85 -3.92
CA VAL A 208 -10.19 11.29 -4.09
C VAL A 208 -10.89 12.06 -2.97
N LYS A 209 -12.11 11.68 -2.61
CA LYS A 209 -12.86 12.32 -1.53
C LYS A 209 -12.17 12.14 -0.17
N ARG A 210 -11.69 10.93 0.14
CA ARG A 210 -10.93 10.62 1.36
C ARG A 210 -9.67 11.48 1.45
N MET A 211 -8.88 11.57 0.37
CA MET A 211 -7.67 12.37 0.34
C MET A 211 -7.96 13.86 0.53
N LYS A 212 -9.00 14.40 -0.10
CA LYS A 212 -9.45 15.79 0.12
C LYS A 212 -9.82 16.07 1.59
N ALA A 213 -10.46 15.11 2.24
CA ALA A 213 -10.91 15.22 3.63
C ALA A 213 -9.80 14.96 4.66
N PHE A 214 -8.64 14.45 4.23
CA PHE A 214 -7.55 14.09 5.13
C PHE A 214 -7.06 15.29 5.94
N LYS A 215 -7.03 15.14 7.27
CA LYS A 215 -6.57 16.16 8.22
C LYS A 215 -5.21 15.84 8.84
N GLY A 216 -4.87 14.55 8.91
CA GLY A 216 -3.70 14.05 9.62
C GLY A 216 -3.98 13.77 11.09
N TRP A 217 -2.95 13.33 11.78
CA TRP A 217 -2.95 13.03 13.22
C TRP A 217 -2.16 14.06 13.99
N THR A 218 -2.50 14.24 15.26
CA THR A 218 -1.72 15.08 16.17
C THR A 218 -0.44 14.36 16.61
N ASP A 219 0.52 15.12 17.08
CA ASP A 219 1.75 14.57 17.64
C ASP A 219 1.48 13.61 18.80
N GLU A 220 0.48 13.91 19.65
CA GLU A 220 0.07 13.08 20.78
C GLU A 220 -0.50 11.74 20.33
N GLN A 221 -1.26 11.71 19.23
CA GLN A 221 -1.77 10.48 18.64
C GLN A 221 -0.62 9.59 18.14
N LEU A 222 0.37 10.17 17.44
CA LEU A 222 1.53 9.38 17.00
C LEU A 222 2.37 8.90 18.18
N LYS A 223 2.57 9.72 19.20
CA LYS A 223 3.26 9.34 20.45
C LYS A 223 2.54 8.25 21.23
N SER A 224 1.24 8.06 21.02
CA SER A 224 0.45 7.00 21.68
C SER A 224 0.66 5.61 21.07
N ILE A 225 1.27 5.49 19.91
CA ILE A 225 1.59 4.20 19.27
C ILE A 225 2.62 3.47 20.12
N LYS A 226 2.22 2.30 20.66
CA LYS A 226 3.05 1.50 21.57
C LYS A 226 3.90 0.46 20.87
N ALA A 227 3.40 -0.03 19.73
CA ALA A 227 4.08 -1.09 18.99
C ALA A 227 5.41 -0.58 18.40
N PRO A 228 6.46 -1.42 18.38
CA PRO A 228 7.65 -1.13 17.59
C PRO A 228 7.27 -0.85 16.14
N ALA A 229 7.80 0.23 15.57
CA ALA A 229 7.44 0.64 14.22
C ALA A 229 8.66 0.72 13.29
N LEU A 230 8.51 0.28 12.04
CA LEU A 230 9.46 0.55 10.96
C LEU A 230 8.81 1.53 9.97
N ILE A 231 9.40 2.70 9.85
CA ILE A 231 8.96 3.72 8.90
C ILE A 231 9.85 3.61 7.67
N ILE A 232 9.23 3.41 6.51
CA ILE A 232 9.92 3.25 5.23
C ILE A 232 9.44 4.31 4.25
N SER A 233 10.37 4.94 3.53
CA SER A 233 10.07 5.85 2.44
C SER A 233 11.13 5.76 1.35
N ALA A 234 10.84 6.31 0.18
CA ALA A 234 11.81 6.55 -0.87
C ALA A 234 12.35 7.99 -0.81
N ASP A 235 13.55 8.24 -1.36
CA ASP A 235 14.16 9.58 -1.36
C ASP A 235 13.44 10.56 -2.29
N LYS A 236 12.63 10.04 -3.24
CA LYS A 236 11.77 10.81 -4.15
C LYS A 236 10.29 10.45 -3.97
N ASP A 237 9.89 10.17 -2.74
CA ASP A 237 8.50 9.87 -2.41
C ASP A 237 7.60 11.13 -2.47
N ALA A 238 6.29 10.95 -2.36
CA ALA A 238 5.32 12.04 -2.31
C ALA A 238 5.49 12.90 -1.05
N SER A 239 5.77 12.28 0.11
CA SER A 239 6.10 13.00 1.34
C SER A 239 7.56 13.41 1.36
N SER A 240 7.85 14.60 1.91
CA SER A 240 9.24 15.03 2.07
C SER A 240 10.00 14.12 3.05
N PRO A 241 11.32 13.92 2.84
CA PRO A 241 12.16 13.20 3.79
C PRO A 241 12.07 13.79 5.20
N GLU A 242 12.01 15.11 5.35
CA GLU A 242 11.90 15.81 6.63
C GLU A 242 10.63 15.40 7.38
N SER A 243 9.50 15.29 6.67
CA SER A 243 8.24 14.85 7.28
C SER A 243 8.26 13.39 7.69
N THR A 244 8.91 12.53 6.90
CA THR A 244 9.12 11.12 7.27
C THR A 244 10.01 11.00 8.51
N VAL A 245 11.07 11.80 8.61
CA VAL A 245 11.93 11.89 9.80
C VAL A 245 11.16 12.43 11.01
N GLU A 246 10.26 13.40 10.82
CA GLU A 246 9.40 13.90 11.89
C GLU A 246 8.49 12.79 12.43
N MET A 247 7.82 12.04 11.56
CA MET A 247 7.00 10.88 11.97
C MET A 247 7.81 9.84 12.75
N TYR A 248 9.03 9.53 12.28
CA TYR A 248 9.96 8.68 12.98
C TYR A 248 10.31 9.18 14.41
N ARG A 249 10.47 10.50 14.59
CA ARG A 249 10.77 11.08 15.90
C ARG A 249 9.57 11.11 16.84
N LEU A 250 8.38 11.14 16.29
CA LEU A 250 7.13 11.19 17.06
C LEU A 250 6.71 9.82 17.56
N ILE A 251 6.85 8.77 16.73
CA ILE A 251 6.46 7.41 17.11
C ILE A 251 7.54 6.81 18.01
N PRO A 252 7.23 6.47 19.28
CA PRO A 252 8.17 5.79 20.15
C PRO A 252 8.61 4.45 19.56
N HIS A 253 9.84 4.03 19.91
CA HIS A 253 10.33 2.72 19.48
C HIS A 253 10.32 2.48 17.96
N SER A 254 10.49 3.54 17.19
CA SER A 254 10.51 3.45 15.73
C SER A 254 11.93 3.27 15.17
N ARG A 255 11.98 2.71 13.97
CA ARG A 255 13.16 2.65 13.10
C ARG A 255 12.83 3.33 11.78
N LEU A 256 13.85 3.77 11.07
CA LEU A 256 13.71 4.50 9.81
C LEU A 256 14.57 3.85 8.74
N ALA A 257 13.98 3.67 7.55
CA ALA A 257 14.69 3.28 6.35
C ALA A 257 14.29 4.17 5.16
N PHE A 258 15.28 4.72 4.47
CA PHE A 258 15.10 5.37 3.18
C PHE A 258 15.73 4.54 2.07
N PHE A 259 15.02 4.39 0.97
CA PHE A 259 15.51 3.71 -0.21
C PHE A 259 15.59 4.69 -1.39
N PRO A 260 16.56 4.48 -2.31
CA PRO A 260 16.57 5.25 -3.55
C PRO A 260 15.35 4.92 -4.40
N GLY A 261 14.75 5.94 -5.02
CA GLY A 261 13.65 5.76 -5.96
C GLY A 261 12.41 6.60 -5.65
N ILE A 262 11.33 6.27 -6.34
CA ILE A 262 10.01 6.91 -6.21
C ILE A 262 9.09 6.12 -5.28
N HIS A 263 7.88 6.60 -5.10
CA HIS A 263 6.81 5.97 -4.33
C HIS A 263 6.67 4.47 -4.64
N GLY A 264 6.84 3.58 -3.66
CA GLY A 264 6.70 2.13 -3.80
C GLY A 264 7.84 1.40 -4.52
N ALA A 265 8.88 2.09 -5.02
CA ALA A 265 9.95 1.45 -5.78
C ALA A 265 10.69 0.35 -4.99
N TYR A 266 10.85 0.51 -3.70
CA TYR A 266 11.56 -0.42 -2.82
C TYR A 266 10.81 -1.75 -2.57
N ILE A 267 9.50 -1.80 -2.82
CA ILE A 267 8.67 -3.02 -2.83
C ILE A 267 8.27 -3.43 -4.25
N ILE A 268 8.67 -2.68 -5.25
CA ILE A 268 8.33 -2.86 -6.68
C ILE A 268 6.80 -2.89 -6.85
N ALA A 269 6.11 -1.90 -6.28
CA ALA A 269 4.68 -1.69 -6.52
C ALA A 269 4.45 -1.37 -8.01
N GLU A 270 3.33 -1.84 -8.57
CA GLU A 270 3.07 -1.76 -10.03
C GLU A 270 3.19 -0.34 -10.60
N GLU A 271 2.77 0.67 -9.84
CA GLU A 271 2.89 2.09 -10.23
C GLU A 271 4.32 2.61 -10.26
N SER A 272 5.28 1.88 -9.67
CA SER A 272 6.70 2.25 -9.62
C SER A 272 7.56 1.51 -10.63
N ILE A 273 7.00 0.53 -11.35
CA ILE A 273 7.74 -0.32 -12.29
C ILE A 273 8.04 0.46 -13.57
N SER A 274 9.33 0.56 -13.94
CA SER A 274 9.73 0.97 -15.26
C SER A 274 9.71 -0.22 -16.23
N SER A 275 9.67 0.06 -17.54
CA SER A 275 9.74 -0.98 -18.58
C SER A 275 11.05 -1.77 -18.58
N GLU A 276 12.07 -1.26 -17.86
CA GLU A 276 13.40 -1.86 -17.75
C GLU A 276 13.57 -2.75 -16.51
N ASP A 277 12.58 -2.73 -15.58
CA ASP A 277 12.65 -3.54 -14.36
C ASP A 277 12.51 -5.03 -14.68
N ASP A 278 13.55 -5.80 -14.36
CA ASP A 278 13.52 -7.25 -14.48
C ASP A 278 12.57 -7.84 -13.42
N LYS A 279 11.68 -8.72 -13.89
CA LYS A 279 10.72 -9.44 -13.03
C LYS A 279 11.39 -10.30 -11.96
N SER A 280 12.67 -10.65 -12.13
CA SER A 280 13.45 -11.43 -11.17
C SER A 280 14.08 -10.57 -10.06
N THR A 281 14.01 -9.24 -10.16
CA THR A 281 14.64 -8.35 -9.18
C THR A 281 13.96 -8.50 -7.82
N ARG A 282 14.77 -8.76 -6.79
CA ARG A 282 14.30 -8.81 -5.40
C ARG A 282 14.00 -7.38 -4.92
N PRO A 283 12.83 -7.13 -4.30
CA PRO A 283 12.53 -5.82 -3.73
C PRO A 283 13.57 -5.42 -2.66
N LEU A 284 14.06 -4.19 -2.72
CA LEU A 284 15.12 -3.69 -1.83
C LEU A 284 14.73 -3.75 -0.35
N ALA A 285 13.45 -3.52 -0.05
CA ALA A 285 12.99 -3.48 1.34
C ALA A 285 12.85 -4.86 2.00
N THR A 286 12.86 -5.97 1.23
CA THR A 286 12.56 -7.31 1.77
C THR A 286 13.41 -7.67 2.97
N GLU A 287 14.74 -7.54 2.85
CA GLU A 287 15.67 -7.91 3.92
C GLU A 287 15.54 -7.00 5.15
N VAL A 288 15.33 -5.71 4.96
CA VAL A 288 15.13 -4.75 6.04
C VAL A 288 13.84 -5.05 6.80
N ILE A 289 12.76 -5.40 6.07
CA ILE A 289 11.47 -5.78 6.66
C ILE A 289 11.62 -7.09 7.45
N GLU A 290 12.18 -8.14 6.84
CA GLU A 290 12.38 -9.45 7.49
C GLU A 290 13.20 -9.28 8.78
N ARG A 291 14.33 -8.56 8.72
CA ARG A 291 15.17 -8.30 9.88
C ARG A 291 14.41 -7.55 10.98
N PHE A 292 13.67 -6.49 10.65
CA PHE A 292 12.86 -5.77 11.63
C PHE A 292 11.81 -6.67 12.29
N LEU A 293 11.14 -7.52 11.51
CA LEU A 293 10.11 -8.42 12.01
C LEU A 293 10.69 -9.53 12.91
N ASP A 294 11.93 -9.96 12.68
CA ASP A 294 12.59 -11.04 13.44
C ASP A 294 13.32 -10.54 14.69
N GLU A 295 13.70 -9.25 14.75
CA GLU A 295 14.39 -8.70 15.92
C GLU A 295 13.48 -8.81 17.17
N PRO A 296 13.98 -9.38 18.28
CA PRO A 296 13.26 -9.30 19.55
C PRO A 296 13.18 -7.83 19.97
N TYR A 297 12.02 -7.41 20.41
CA TYR A 297 11.85 -6.07 20.96
C TYR A 297 11.83 -6.18 22.49
N PRO A 298 12.63 -5.36 23.22
CA PRO A 298 12.71 -5.41 24.67
C PRO A 298 11.41 -4.97 25.36
#